data_1fb3aa9680e813f39301d51bf51a9724
#
_entry.id   1fb3aa9680e813f39301d51bf51a9724
#
_cell.length_a   1.000
_cell.length_b   1.000
_cell.length_c   1.000
_cell.angle_alpha   90.00
_cell.angle_beta   90.00
_cell.angle_gamma   90.00
#
_symmetry.space_group_name_H-M   'P 1'
#
loop_
_entity.id
_entity.type
_entity.pdbx_description
1 polymer ?
#
loop_
_entity_poly.entity_id
_entity_poly.type
_entity_poly.pdbx_seq_one_letter_code
_entity_poly.pdbx_strand_id
1 'polypeptide(L)'
;EPMIEGLGLEARFISVDVRGRGKSDRDPNGTTYQPPFYAQDMATLMAHLNLDKVILIGTSMGGLMAMLMAKAFPEKIRGIVMNDVGPEVNPAGLKRIAGYAGGNEIFDSWGDAAAAIGKTQAGVYPDYGADDWMAFARRTCVEQADGKIVFDYDPVIVKGMGSTTPGWRVNFAMWRVFAAMKSIPLLIIRGEWSDILAKKTANRMLRRHKNSTLLTVPNR
;
A
#
# COMPACT_ATOMS: atom_id res chain seq x y z
N GLU A 1 -1.23 -15.26 -6.64
CA GLU A 1 -1.17 -14.54 -5.35
C GLU A 1 -2.37 -14.89 -4.49
N PRO A 2 -2.21 -15.14 -3.16
CA PRO A 2 -3.26 -15.71 -2.31
C PRO A 2 -4.58 -14.92 -2.31
N MET A 3 -4.53 -13.59 -2.40
CA MET A 3 -5.73 -12.77 -2.47
C MET A 3 -6.51 -13.02 -3.76
N ILE A 4 -5.83 -13.09 -4.90
CA ILE A 4 -6.46 -13.31 -6.21
C ILE A 4 -7.10 -14.70 -6.26
N GLU A 5 -6.38 -15.71 -5.79
CA GLU A 5 -6.85 -17.10 -5.70
C GLU A 5 -8.07 -17.22 -4.78
N GLY A 6 -8.05 -16.51 -3.64
CA GLY A 6 -9.16 -16.53 -2.66
C GLY A 6 -10.42 -15.80 -3.09
N LEU A 7 -10.35 -14.90 -4.07
CA LEU A 7 -11.54 -14.15 -4.52
C LEU A 7 -12.52 -15.00 -5.37
N GLY A 8 -12.04 -16.06 -6.04
CA GLY A 8 -12.88 -16.93 -6.87
C GLY A 8 -13.65 -16.20 -7.98
N LEU A 9 -13.17 -15.06 -8.44
CA LEU A 9 -13.83 -14.22 -9.44
C LEU A 9 -13.26 -14.48 -10.84
N GLU A 10 -14.13 -14.64 -11.82
CA GLU A 10 -13.74 -14.61 -13.24
C GLU A 10 -13.48 -13.17 -13.67
N ALA A 11 -12.24 -12.71 -13.51
CA ALA A 11 -11.81 -11.38 -13.86
C ALA A 11 -10.33 -11.37 -14.28
N ARG A 12 -9.94 -10.36 -15.05
CA ARG A 12 -8.52 -10.09 -15.32
C ARG A 12 -7.93 -9.36 -14.10
N PHE A 13 -6.95 -9.97 -13.46
CA PHE A 13 -6.19 -9.36 -12.38
C PHE A 13 -4.84 -8.85 -12.91
N ILE A 14 -4.45 -7.66 -12.48
CA ILE A 14 -3.17 -7.06 -12.79
C ILE A 14 -2.53 -6.65 -11.47
N SER A 15 -1.51 -7.38 -11.07
CA SER A 15 -0.68 -7.08 -9.90
C SER A 15 0.60 -6.40 -10.37
N VAL A 16 0.94 -5.26 -9.78
CA VAL A 16 2.01 -4.39 -10.27
C VAL A 16 3.06 -4.19 -9.18
N ASP A 17 4.32 -4.44 -9.53
CA ASP A 17 5.43 -3.88 -8.80
C ASP A 17 5.57 -2.41 -9.20
N VAL A 18 5.39 -1.47 -8.28
CA VAL A 18 5.62 -0.06 -8.62
C VAL A 18 7.13 0.20 -8.76
N ARG A 19 7.51 1.25 -9.50
CA ARG A 19 8.93 1.58 -9.71
C ARG A 19 9.75 1.51 -8.41
N GLY A 20 10.95 0.97 -8.48
CA GLY A 20 11.83 0.76 -7.35
C GLY A 20 11.49 -0.45 -6.49
N ARG A 21 10.54 -1.30 -6.89
CA ARG A 21 10.18 -2.56 -6.20
C ARG A 21 10.11 -3.72 -7.17
N GLY A 22 10.44 -4.91 -6.67
CA GLY A 22 10.34 -6.15 -7.42
C GLY A 22 11.08 -6.07 -8.75
N LYS A 23 10.38 -6.44 -9.81
CA LYS A 23 10.94 -6.49 -11.19
C LYS A 23 10.83 -5.16 -11.95
N SER A 24 10.22 -4.12 -11.35
CA SER A 24 10.13 -2.81 -12.00
C SER A 24 11.42 -2.02 -11.86
N ASP A 25 11.68 -1.15 -12.86
CA ASP A 25 12.89 -0.34 -12.92
C ASP A 25 13.05 0.56 -11.68
N ARG A 26 14.31 0.82 -11.32
CA ARG A 26 14.70 1.75 -10.28
C ARG A 26 14.91 3.14 -10.86
N ASP A 27 14.59 4.17 -10.10
CA ASP A 27 14.93 5.55 -10.44
C ASP A 27 16.40 5.83 -10.07
N PRO A 28 17.29 6.11 -11.05
CA PRO A 28 18.70 6.36 -10.75
C PRO A 28 18.94 7.52 -9.78
N ASN A 29 18.02 8.48 -9.75
CA ASN A 29 18.11 9.66 -8.88
C ASN A 29 17.32 9.52 -7.57
N GLY A 30 16.44 8.53 -7.47
CA GLY A 30 15.60 8.28 -6.31
C GLY A 30 14.57 9.36 -5.99
N THR A 31 14.28 10.27 -6.93
CA THR A 31 13.45 11.47 -6.69
C THR A 31 11.97 11.23 -6.99
N THR A 32 11.63 10.15 -7.70
CA THR A 32 10.27 9.86 -8.17
C THR A 32 9.52 8.82 -7.34
N TYR A 33 10.08 8.39 -6.22
CA TYR A 33 9.43 7.42 -5.33
C TYR A 33 8.34 8.05 -4.47
N GLN A 34 7.31 8.58 -5.11
CA GLN A 34 6.20 9.28 -4.47
C GLN A 34 4.87 8.92 -5.12
N PRO A 35 3.74 8.91 -4.36
CA PRO A 35 2.43 8.51 -4.87
C PRO A 35 1.98 9.17 -6.17
N PRO A 36 2.26 10.48 -6.45
CA PRO A 36 1.89 11.08 -7.72
C PRO A 36 2.57 10.44 -8.94
N PHE A 37 3.86 10.11 -8.83
CA PHE A 37 4.60 9.45 -9.91
C PHE A 37 4.11 8.02 -10.12
N TYR A 38 3.86 7.28 -9.03
CA TYR A 38 3.28 5.95 -9.13
C TYR A 38 1.88 5.96 -9.77
N ALA A 39 1.04 6.95 -9.44
CA ALA A 39 -0.27 7.11 -10.06
C ALA A 39 -0.14 7.39 -11.57
N GLN A 40 0.87 8.17 -11.98
CA GLN A 40 1.16 8.44 -13.39
C GLN A 40 1.62 7.17 -14.12
N ASP A 41 2.46 6.34 -13.48
CA ASP A 41 2.87 5.05 -14.05
C ASP A 41 1.68 4.14 -14.29
N MET A 42 0.75 4.08 -13.31
CA MET A 42 -0.48 3.29 -13.47
C MET A 42 -1.37 3.81 -14.59
N ALA A 43 -1.46 5.13 -14.77
CA ALA A 43 -2.19 5.71 -15.90
C ALA A 43 -1.57 5.30 -17.25
N THR A 44 -0.24 5.32 -17.35
CA THR A 44 0.50 4.88 -18.52
C THR A 44 0.29 3.39 -18.79
N LEU A 45 0.36 2.55 -17.74
CA LEU A 45 0.09 1.13 -17.84
C LEU A 45 -1.34 0.84 -18.31
N MET A 46 -2.32 1.55 -17.75
CA MET A 46 -3.73 1.41 -18.17
C MET A 46 -3.92 1.75 -19.64
N ALA A 47 -3.27 2.82 -20.12
CA ALA A 47 -3.31 3.20 -21.52
C ALA A 47 -2.65 2.14 -22.41
N HIS A 48 -1.47 1.65 -22.04
CA HIS A 48 -0.73 0.62 -22.77
C HIS A 48 -1.52 -0.70 -22.89
N LEU A 49 -2.23 -1.08 -21.83
CA LEU A 49 -3.04 -2.30 -21.77
C LEU A 49 -4.45 -2.11 -22.34
N ASN A 50 -4.78 -0.92 -22.86
CA ASN A 50 -6.11 -0.54 -23.38
C ASN A 50 -7.23 -0.82 -22.35
N LEU A 51 -7.03 -0.42 -21.09
CA LEU A 51 -8.02 -0.61 -20.03
C LEU A 51 -8.98 0.58 -19.97
N ASP A 52 -10.26 0.32 -20.24
CA ASP A 52 -11.30 1.37 -20.23
C ASP A 52 -11.80 1.67 -18.83
N LYS A 53 -12.07 0.61 -18.05
CA LYS A 53 -12.57 0.72 -16.68
C LYS A 53 -11.95 -0.34 -15.78
N VAL A 54 -11.43 0.10 -14.63
CA VAL A 54 -10.77 -0.78 -13.66
C VAL A 54 -11.37 -0.61 -12.26
N ILE A 55 -11.24 -1.66 -11.45
CA ILE A 55 -11.38 -1.59 -10.00
C ILE A 55 -9.97 -1.51 -9.43
N LEU A 56 -9.72 -0.50 -8.60
CA LEU A 56 -8.44 -0.33 -7.91
C LEU A 56 -8.50 -0.97 -6.53
N ILE A 57 -7.53 -1.81 -6.21
CA ILE A 57 -7.35 -2.38 -4.88
C ILE A 57 -6.01 -1.87 -4.35
N GLY A 58 -6.03 -1.03 -3.33
CA GLY A 58 -4.84 -0.38 -2.82
C GLY A 58 -4.70 -0.46 -1.31
N THR A 59 -3.59 -1.03 -0.85
CA THR A 59 -3.20 -1.02 0.57
C THR A 59 -2.23 0.13 0.82
N SER A 60 -2.43 0.87 1.91
CA SER A 60 -1.53 1.94 2.33
C SER A 60 -1.23 2.92 1.18
N MET A 61 0.02 3.00 0.71
CA MET A 61 0.43 3.81 -0.44
C MET A 61 -0.42 3.54 -1.70
N GLY A 62 -0.79 2.27 -1.96
CA GLY A 62 -1.67 1.92 -3.07
C GLY A 62 -3.05 2.58 -2.99
N GLY A 63 -3.58 2.78 -1.79
CA GLY A 63 -4.83 3.53 -1.60
C GLY A 63 -4.66 5.04 -1.84
N LEU A 64 -3.50 5.63 -1.49
CA LEU A 64 -3.19 7.02 -1.85
C LEU A 64 -3.08 7.19 -3.37
N MET A 65 -2.43 6.25 -4.05
CA MET A 65 -2.38 6.21 -5.51
C MET A 65 -3.79 6.13 -6.12
N ALA A 66 -4.64 5.22 -5.61
CA ALA A 66 -6.01 5.07 -6.08
C ALA A 66 -6.84 6.36 -5.92
N MET A 67 -6.67 7.10 -4.82
CA MET A 67 -7.30 8.41 -4.63
C MET A 67 -6.84 9.43 -5.68
N LEU A 68 -5.54 9.48 -5.97
CA LEU A 68 -4.97 10.39 -6.98
C LEU A 68 -5.46 10.04 -8.38
N MET A 69 -5.47 8.75 -8.74
CA MET A 69 -5.99 8.24 -10.00
C MET A 69 -7.48 8.55 -10.17
N ALA A 70 -8.28 8.31 -9.14
CA ALA A 70 -9.71 8.60 -9.16
C ALA A 70 -10.04 10.08 -9.31
N LYS A 71 -9.18 10.97 -8.80
CA LYS A 71 -9.30 12.42 -9.04
C LYS A 71 -8.91 12.79 -10.46
N ALA A 72 -7.87 12.16 -11.02
CA ALA A 72 -7.32 12.53 -12.33
C ALA A 72 -8.17 12.03 -13.50
N PHE A 73 -8.72 10.82 -13.40
CA PHE A 73 -9.50 10.17 -14.47
C PHE A 73 -10.64 9.30 -13.89
N PRO A 74 -11.63 9.96 -13.25
CA PRO A 74 -12.72 9.26 -12.55
C PRO A 74 -13.56 8.37 -13.46
N GLU A 75 -13.65 8.70 -14.75
CA GLU A 75 -14.40 7.95 -15.76
C GLU A 75 -13.81 6.55 -16.03
N LYS A 76 -12.51 6.36 -15.78
CA LYS A 76 -11.81 5.08 -15.94
C LYS A 76 -11.87 4.19 -14.71
N ILE A 77 -12.38 4.68 -13.59
CA ILE A 77 -12.41 3.94 -12.33
C ILE A 77 -13.83 3.48 -12.02
N ARG A 78 -14.05 2.16 -12.03
CA ARG A 78 -15.36 1.54 -11.75
C ARG A 78 -15.63 1.39 -10.25
N GLY A 79 -14.58 1.24 -9.44
CA GLY A 79 -14.68 1.06 -7.99
C GLY A 79 -13.32 1.08 -7.34
N ILE A 80 -13.27 1.29 -6.04
CA ILE A 80 -12.03 1.34 -5.27
C ILE A 80 -12.19 0.53 -3.99
N VAL A 81 -11.17 -0.27 -3.68
CA VAL A 81 -10.97 -0.89 -2.37
C VAL A 81 -9.76 -0.23 -1.73
N MET A 82 -9.98 0.54 -0.67
CA MET A 82 -8.93 1.15 0.13
C MET A 82 -8.70 0.32 1.40
N ASN A 83 -7.55 -0.33 1.47
CA ASN A 83 -7.18 -1.13 2.61
C ASN A 83 -6.25 -0.34 3.54
N ASP A 84 -6.77 -0.07 4.71
CA ASP A 84 -6.12 0.52 5.89
C ASP A 84 -5.42 1.86 5.65
N VAL A 85 -6.02 2.72 4.84
CA VAL A 85 -5.53 4.08 4.55
C VAL A 85 -6.68 5.03 4.26
N GLY A 86 -6.43 6.31 4.45
CA GLY A 86 -7.39 7.37 4.14
C GLY A 86 -6.70 8.70 3.84
N PRO A 87 -7.50 9.78 3.68
CA PRO A 87 -6.99 11.13 3.43
C PRO A 87 -6.15 11.71 4.56
N GLU A 88 -6.20 11.08 5.71
CA GLU A 88 -5.48 11.47 6.92
C GLU A 88 -4.92 10.22 7.57
N VAL A 89 -3.61 10.12 7.61
CA VAL A 89 -2.87 8.98 8.20
C VAL A 89 -2.46 9.32 9.62
N ASN A 90 -2.63 8.37 10.53
CA ASN A 90 -2.25 8.57 11.92
C ASN A 90 -0.73 8.64 12.07
N PRO A 91 -0.20 9.70 12.72
CA PRO A 91 1.23 9.86 12.93
C PRO A 91 1.91 8.71 13.68
N ALA A 92 1.20 8.06 14.61
CA ALA A 92 1.74 6.93 15.36
C ALA A 92 2.09 5.76 14.45
N GLY A 93 1.19 5.41 13.52
CA GLY A 93 1.43 4.37 12.53
C GLY A 93 2.57 4.72 11.58
N LEU A 94 2.66 5.98 11.12
CA LEU A 94 3.78 6.42 10.29
C LEU A 94 5.12 6.29 11.02
N LYS A 95 5.18 6.69 12.30
CA LYS A 95 6.38 6.56 13.13
C LYS A 95 6.78 5.09 13.32
N ARG A 96 5.81 4.20 13.54
CA ARG A 96 6.06 2.76 13.63
C ARG A 96 6.64 2.21 12.33
N ILE A 97 6.02 2.53 11.19
CA ILE A 97 6.51 2.11 9.86
C ILE A 97 7.94 2.62 9.62
N ALA A 98 8.21 3.89 9.89
CA ALA A 98 9.55 4.48 9.74
C ALA A 98 10.60 3.80 10.63
N GLY A 99 10.19 3.20 11.73
CA GLY A 99 11.08 2.50 12.66
C GLY A 99 11.61 1.15 12.13
N TYR A 100 10.94 0.54 11.16
CA TYR A 100 11.37 -0.74 10.56
C TYR A 100 11.49 -0.69 9.03
N ALA A 101 10.83 0.28 8.38
CA ALA A 101 10.98 0.46 6.95
C ALA A 101 12.27 1.23 6.71
N GLY A 102 13.24 0.64 6.03
CA GLY A 102 14.40 1.33 5.55
C GLY A 102 15.75 0.94 6.09
N GLY A 103 15.80 -0.11 6.81
CA GLY A 103 17.07 -0.77 7.01
C GLY A 103 17.59 -1.31 5.68
N ASN A 104 18.87 -1.03 5.35
CA ASN A 104 19.62 -1.85 4.40
C ASN A 104 19.95 -3.18 5.09
N GLU A 105 18.92 -3.86 5.62
CA GLU A 105 19.12 -5.13 6.29
C GLU A 105 19.53 -6.16 5.27
N ILE A 106 20.68 -6.79 5.53
CA ILE A 106 21.22 -7.90 4.76
C ILE A 106 21.13 -9.11 5.67
N PHE A 107 20.47 -10.15 5.23
CA PHE A 107 20.29 -11.37 5.98
C PHE A 107 21.18 -12.48 5.41
N ASP A 108 21.69 -13.33 6.29
CA ASP A 108 22.57 -14.45 5.91
C ASP A 108 21.75 -15.62 5.36
N SER A 109 20.47 -15.71 5.73
CA SER A 109 19.59 -16.79 5.28
C SER A 109 18.13 -16.31 5.18
N TRP A 110 17.32 -17.09 4.47
CA TRP A 110 15.86 -16.89 4.44
C TRP A 110 15.22 -17.03 5.82
N GLY A 111 15.79 -17.85 6.69
CA GLY A 111 15.34 -17.99 8.08
C GLY A 111 15.56 -16.72 8.88
N ASP A 112 16.71 -16.06 8.72
CA ASP A 112 17.02 -14.78 9.38
C ASP A 112 16.10 -13.67 8.88
N ALA A 113 15.84 -13.61 7.58
CA ALA A 113 14.90 -12.66 7.00
C ALA A 113 13.48 -12.86 7.55
N ALA A 114 13.00 -14.11 7.59
CA ALA A 114 11.69 -14.44 8.14
C ALA A 114 11.57 -14.08 9.63
N ALA A 115 12.60 -14.39 10.41
CA ALA A 115 12.63 -14.06 11.85
C ALA A 115 12.63 -12.54 12.11
N ALA A 116 13.42 -11.78 11.34
CA ALA A 116 13.45 -10.32 11.45
C ALA A 116 12.12 -9.67 11.07
N ILE A 117 11.48 -10.13 9.98
CA ILE A 117 10.15 -9.69 9.57
C ILE A 117 9.12 -10.03 10.65
N GLY A 118 9.13 -11.27 11.16
CA GLY A 118 8.22 -11.71 12.22
C GLY A 118 8.34 -10.84 13.46
N LYS A 119 9.55 -10.52 13.89
CA LYS A 119 9.80 -9.66 15.05
C LYS A 119 9.17 -8.26 14.90
N THR A 120 9.16 -7.71 13.70
CA THR A 120 8.62 -6.36 13.44
C THR A 120 7.12 -6.35 13.15
N GLN A 121 6.57 -7.46 12.63
CA GLN A 121 5.20 -7.54 12.14
C GLN A 121 4.25 -8.37 13.03
N ALA A 122 4.77 -9.05 14.07
CA ALA A 122 3.96 -9.91 14.94
C ALA A 122 2.75 -9.19 15.57
N GLY A 123 2.88 -7.89 15.88
CA GLY A 123 1.76 -7.10 16.40
C GLY A 123 0.64 -6.83 15.37
N VAL A 124 0.93 -6.99 14.07
CA VAL A 124 -0.05 -6.83 12.98
C VAL A 124 -0.67 -8.18 12.59
N TYR A 125 0.11 -9.25 12.69
CA TYR A 125 -0.27 -10.62 12.32
C TYR A 125 -0.03 -11.57 13.51
N PRO A 126 -0.87 -11.49 14.56
CA PRO A 126 -0.63 -12.21 15.82
C PRO A 126 -0.80 -13.73 15.69
N ASP A 127 -1.42 -14.21 14.61
CA ASP A 127 -1.70 -15.61 14.30
C ASP A 127 -0.70 -16.23 13.32
N TYR A 128 0.32 -15.46 12.84
CA TYR A 128 1.33 -15.99 11.93
C TYR A 128 2.34 -16.89 12.66
N GLY A 129 2.55 -18.08 12.10
CA GLY A 129 3.59 -19.02 12.48
C GLY A 129 4.87 -18.89 11.65
N ALA A 130 5.82 -19.78 11.88
CA ALA A 130 7.11 -19.78 11.18
C ALA A 130 6.97 -19.88 9.65
N ASP A 131 6.05 -20.72 9.18
CA ASP A 131 5.82 -20.93 7.74
C ASP A 131 5.22 -19.69 7.09
N ASP A 132 4.34 -18.97 7.80
CA ASP A 132 3.75 -17.71 7.31
C ASP A 132 4.82 -16.64 7.17
N TRP A 133 5.72 -16.52 8.15
CA TRP A 133 6.85 -15.59 8.09
C TRP A 133 7.83 -15.94 6.99
N MET A 134 8.09 -17.22 6.77
CA MET A 134 8.91 -17.69 5.64
C MET A 134 8.24 -17.31 4.30
N ALA A 135 6.95 -17.57 4.17
CA ALA A 135 6.20 -17.20 2.97
C ALA A 135 6.15 -15.67 2.77
N PHE A 136 6.09 -14.89 3.86
CA PHE A 136 6.17 -13.43 3.82
C PHE A 136 7.56 -12.97 3.32
N ALA A 137 8.65 -13.54 3.88
CA ALA A 137 10.01 -13.22 3.46
C ALA A 137 10.22 -13.51 1.97
N ARG A 138 9.76 -14.68 1.49
CA ARG A 138 9.85 -15.07 0.07
C ARG A 138 9.11 -14.13 -0.88
N ARG A 139 8.09 -13.41 -0.41
CA ARG A 139 7.33 -12.42 -1.21
C ARG A 139 7.92 -11.01 -1.18
N THR A 140 8.76 -10.70 -0.20
CA THR A 140 9.24 -9.33 0.04
C THR A 140 10.74 -9.16 -0.08
N CYS A 141 11.48 -10.26 -0.14
CA CYS A 141 12.93 -10.28 -0.26
C CYS A 141 13.38 -11.03 -1.51
N VAL A 142 14.64 -10.82 -1.88
CA VAL A 142 15.34 -11.47 -3.00
C VAL A 142 16.72 -11.93 -2.56
N GLU A 143 17.17 -13.06 -3.11
CA GLU A 143 18.52 -13.57 -2.92
C GLU A 143 19.45 -12.91 -3.95
N GLN A 144 20.55 -12.36 -3.48
CA GLN A 144 21.59 -11.76 -4.31
C GLN A 144 22.60 -12.83 -4.79
N ALA A 145 23.45 -12.46 -5.75
CA ALA A 145 24.43 -13.37 -6.34
C ALA A 145 25.46 -13.92 -5.32
N ASP A 146 25.68 -13.22 -4.22
CA ASP A 146 26.54 -13.61 -3.10
C ASP A 146 25.84 -14.50 -2.05
N GLY A 147 24.58 -14.88 -2.31
CA GLY A 147 23.75 -15.68 -1.41
C GLY A 147 23.09 -14.92 -0.27
N LYS A 148 23.30 -13.61 -0.18
CA LYS A 148 22.65 -12.79 0.83
C LYS A 148 21.20 -12.47 0.44
N ILE A 149 20.34 -12.37 1.44
CA ILE A 149 18.93 -12.03 1.27
C ILE A 149 18.74 -10.56 1.62
N VAL A 150 18.07 -9.81 0.76
CA VAL A 150 17.75 -8.39 0.95
C VAL A 150 16.29 -8.12 0.61
N PHE A 151 15.72 -7.04 1.13
CA PHE A 151 14.39 -6.62 0.68
C PHE A 151 14.41 -6.25 -0.81
N ASP A 152 13.38 -6.68 -1.53
CA ASP A 152 13.25 -6.46 -2.99
C ASP A 152 12.66 -5.07 -3.31
N TYR A 153 13.33 -4.04 -2.82
CA TYR A 153 13.05 -2.65 -3.17
C TYR A 153 14.32 -1.79 -3.16
N ASP A 154 14.25 -0.63 -3.81
CA ASP A 154 15.34 0.34 -3.79
C ASP A 154 15.44 0.97 -2.38
N PRO A 155 16.59 0.86 -1.69
CA PRO A 155 16.77 1.45 -0.37
C PRO A 155 16.54 2.96 -0.29
N VAL A 156 16.64 3.67 -1.40
CA VAL A 156 16.39 5.12 -1.48
C VAL A 156 14.91 5.45 -1.21
N ILE A 157 13.99 4.53 -1.50
CA ILE A 157 12.56 4.71 -1.23
C ILE A 157 12.31 5.11 0.23
N VAL A 158 13.04 4.51 1.13
CA VAL A 158 12.82 4.71 2.55
C VAL A 158 13.47 5.97 3.08
N LYS A 159 14.58 6.39 2.48
CA LYS A 159 15.19 7.70 2.79
C LYS A 159 14.20 8.84 2.53
N GLY A 160 13.30 8.68 1.54
CA GLY A 160 12.23 9.63 1.22
C GLY A 160 10.99 9.51 2.13
N MET A 161 10.80 8.41 2.84
CA MET A 161 9.68 8.21 3.80
C MET A 161 9.92 8.95 5.14
N GLY A 162 10.89 9.85 5.16
CA GLY A 162 11.39 10.57 6.32
C GLY A 162 10.32 11.12 7.24
N SER A 163 10.69 11.18 8.44
CA SER A 163 10.30 11.79 9.71
C SER A 163 9.22 12.89 9.76
N THR A 164 8.60 13.31 8.68
CA THR A 164 7.60 14.39 8.69
C THR A 164 6.19 13.85 8.68
N THR A 165 5.53 13.91 9.83
CA THR A 165 4.07 13.82 9.92
C THR A 165 3.44 14.80 8.93
N PRO A 166 2.53 14.33 8.04
CA PRO A 166 1.84 15.21 7.11
C PRO A 166 1.16 16.37 7.85
N GLY A 167 1.54 17.59 7.52
CA GLY A 167 0.94 18.77 8.12
C GLY A 167 -0.53 18.93 7.75
N TRP A 168 -1.26 19.81 8.46
CA TRP A 168 -2.68 20.07 8.24
C TRP A 168 -3.02 20.45 6.77
N ARG A 169 -2.08 21.11 6.06
CA ARG A 169 -2.26 21.48 4.64
C ARG A 169 -2.30 20.24 3.74
N VAL A 170 -1.45 19.26 4.00
CA VAL A 170 -1.43 17.99 3.27
C VAL A 170 -2.72 17.23 3.54
N ASN A 171 -3.14 17.12 4.79
CA ASN A 171 -4.39 16.47 5.16
C ASN A 171 -5.59 17.16 4.50
N PHE A 172 -5.64 18.49 4.49
CA PHE A 172 -6.69 19.25 3.83
C PHE A 172 -6.72 18.97 2.31
N ALA A 173 -5.57 18.99 1.65
CA ALA A 173 -5.45 18.67 0.23
C ALA A 173 -5.94 17.25 -0.06
N MET A 174 -5.55 16.26 0.75
CA MET A 174 -5.97 14.87 0.59
C MET A 174 -7.48 14.68 0.84
N TRP A 175 -8.09 15.42 1.77
CA TRP A 175 -9.56 15.43 1.92
C TRP A 175 -10.27 16.02 0.69
N ARG A 176 -9.67 16.96 -0.01
CA ARG A 176 -10.20 17.47 -1.30
C ARG A 176 -10.07 16.43 -2.41
N VAL A 177 -8.95 15.69 -2.46
CA VAL A 177 -8.77 14.56 -3.38
C VAL A 177 -9.85 13.50 -3.11
N PHE A 178 -10.05 13.12 -1.85
CA PHE A 178 -11.09 12.17 -1.44
C PHE A 178 -12.50 12.62 -1.84
N ALA A 179 -12.80 13.90 -1.67
CA ALA A 179 -14.11 14.45 -2.04
C ALA A 179 -14.37 14.40 -3.56
N ALA A 180 -13.33 14.44 -4.39
CA ALA A 180 -13.45 14.36 -5.84
C ALA A 180 -13.90 12.97 -6.34
N MET A 181 -13.69 11.91 -5.56
CA MET A 181 -14.06 10.54 -5.94
C MET A 181 -15.44 10.08 -5.44
N LYS A 182 -16.28 10.98 -4.92
CA LYS A 182 -17.56 10.68 -4.24
C LYS A 182 -18.59 9.90 -5.10
N SER A 183 -18.47 9.93 -6.43
CA SER A 183 -19.33 9.18 -7.36
C SER A 183 -18.88 7.72 -7.57
N ILE A 184 -17.63 7.39 -7.22
CA ILE A 184 -17.04 6.08 -7.46
C ILE A 184 -17.38 5.16 -6.27
N PRO A 185 -17.91 3.95 -6.48
CA PRO A 185 -18.12 2.99 -5.38
C PRO A 185 -16.83 2.74 -4.59
N LEU A 186 -16.89 2.81 -3.26
CA LEU A 186 -15.75 2.69 -2.38
C LEU A 186 -15.98 1.67 -1.28
N LEU A 187 -15.09 0.68 -1.19
CA LEU A 187 -14.96 -0.17 -0.02
C LEU A 187 -13.75 0.28 0.81
N ILE A 188 -14.00 0.62 2.06
CA ILE A 188 -12.96 0.93 3.04
C ILE A 188 -12.78 -0.31 3.91
N ILE A 189 -11.59 -0.87 3.94
CA ILE A 189 -11.23 -1.97 4.83
C ILE A 189 -10.32 -1.40 5.91
N ARG A 190 -10.57 -1.73 7.16
CA ARG A 190 -9.79 -1.28 8.30
C ARG A 190 -9.57 -2.42 9.27
N GLY A 191 -8.34 -2.62 9.72
CA GLY A 191 -8.07 -3.50 10.87
C GLY A 191 -8.63 -2.90 12.15
N GLU A 192 -9.20 -3.73 13.03
CA GLU A 192 -9.76 -3.27 14.32
C GLU A 192 -8.71 -2.51 15.16
N TRP A 193 -7.46 -2.97 15.14
CA TRP A 193 -6.33 -2.40 15.88
C TRP A 193 -5.46 -1.47 15.04
N SER A 194 -5.89 -1.13 13.82
CA SER A 194 -5.10 -0.27 12.95
C SER A 194 -4.69 1.04 13.64
N ASP A 195 -3.40 1.28 13.62
CA ASP A 195 -2.75 2.53 13.99
C ASP A 195 -2.45 3.45 12.79
N ILE A 196 -2.82 3.04 11.58
CA ILE A 196 -2.66 3.81 10.33
C ILE A 196 -3.95 4.57 10.01
N LEU A 197 -5.06 3.84 9.82
CA LEU A 197 -6.37 4.43 9.59
C LEU A 197 -7.14 4.53 10.91
N ALA A 198 -7.08 5.67 11.57
CA ALA A 198 -7.81 5.89 12.81
C ALA A 198 -9.33 5.71 12.61
N LYS A 199 -10.02 5.07 13.55
CA LYS A 199 -11.48 4.84 13.53
C LYS A 199 -12.27 6.13 13.26
N LYS A 200 -11.85 7.27 13.85
CA LYS A 200 -12.46 8.58 13.61
C LYS A 200 -12.33 9.03 12.15
N THR A 201 -11.20 8.75 11.51
CA THR A 201 -10.95 9.06 10.10
C THR A 201 -11.81 8.18 9.19
N ALA A 202 -11.85 6.86 9.41
CA ALA A 202 -12.71 5.93 8.67
C ALA A 202 -14.19 6.33 8.75
N ASN A 203 -14.69 6.64 9.94
CA ASN A 203 -16.06 7.12 10.13
C ASN A 203 -16.32 8.46 9.44
N ARG A 204 -15.34 9.36 9.36
CA ARG A 204 -15.43 10.62 8.62
C ARG A 204 -15.49 10.37 7.12
N MET A 205 -14.70 9.41 6.60
CA MET A 205 -14.74 8.98 5.20
C MET A 205 -16.14 8.47 4.84
N LEU A 206 -16.69 7.56 5.63
CA LEU A 206 -18.03 6.99 5.44
C LEU A 206 -19.12 8.07 5.41
N ARG A 207 -19.07 9.05 6.32
CA ARG A 207 -20.03 10.16 6.33
C ARG A 207 -19.92 11.08 5.11
N ARG A 208 -18.71 11.27 4.57
CA ARG A 208 -18.46 12.19 3.46
C ARG A 208 -18.63 11.56 2.08
N HIS A 209 -18.57 10.23 2.02
CA HIS A 209 -18.66 9.48 0.78
C HIS A 209 -19.89 8.55 0.84
N LYS A 210 -21.01 9.02 0.31
CA LYS A 210 -22.30 8.31 0.43
C LYS A 210 -22.34 6.95 -0.29
N ASN A 211 -21.51 6.76 -1.30
CA ASN A 211 -21.38 5.52 -2.05
C ASN A 211 -20.18 4.70 -1.50
N SER A 212 -20.08 4.59 -0.18
CA SER A 212 -19.02 3.83 0.47
C SER A 212 -19.54 2.87 1.52
N THR A 213 -18.79 1.78 1.71
CA THR A 213 -18.98 0.79 2.78
C THR A 213 -17.70 0.70 3.60
N LEU A 214 -17.83 0.54 4.92
CA LEU A 214 -16.72 0.29 5.84
C LEU A 214 -16.81 -1.13 6.35
N LEU A 215 -15.75 -1.90 6.12
CA LEU A 215 -15.52 -3.21 6.71
C LEU A 215 -14.41 -3.09 7.76
N THR A 216 -14.71 -3.45 9.00
CA THR A 216 -13.69 -3.59 10.04
C THR A 216 -13.35 -5.06 10.21
N VAL A 217 -12.08 -5.40 10.04
CA VAL A 217 -11.57 -6.77 10.20
C VAL A 217 -11.18 -6.96 11.66
N PRO A 218 -11.83 -7.88 12.39
CA PRO A 218 -11.53 -8.10 13.80
C PRO A 218 -10.13 -8.70 13.97
N ASN A 219 -9.53 -8.45 15.11
CA ASN A 219 -8.21 -8.98 15.49
C ASN A 219 -7.07 -8.64 14.48
N ARG A 220 -7.16 -7.52 13.79
CA ARG A 220 -6.15 -7.02 12.83
C ARG A 220 -5.90 -5.54 13.04
#